data_04bffb39f8dd499eeee63fd465b9f629
#
_entry.id   04bffb39f8dd499eeee63fd465b9f629
#
_cell.length_a   1.000
_cell.length_b   1.000
_cell.length_c   1.000
_cell.angle_alpha   90.00
_cell.angle_beta   90.00
_cell.angle_gamma   90.00
#
_symmetry.space_group_name_H-M   'P 1'
#
loop_
_entity.id
_entity.type
_entity.pdbx_description
1 polymer ?
#
loop_
_entity_poly.entity_id
_entity_poly.type
_entity_poly.pdbx_seq_one_letter_code
_entity_poly.pdbx_strand_id
1 'polypeptide(L)'
;ARKVCGDALEMRGGIGYIEEFATPRLLRDAHLGSIWEGTGNIVAIDALTRAVGRHGADSALAADLHARLNESANVPVAWRNRLRELTDRAVGFAREVAGRIDNEGDARRATSLLYHVASAVALTWEGGRIHEMRGDARRLLLARMVIDHRVLPGDPFQLAETATQRKIT
;
A
#
# COMPACT_ATOMS: atom_id res chain seq x y z
N ALA A 1 5.73 4.49 -7.67
CA ALA A 1 6.72 5.21 -8.47
C ALA A 1 6.13 6.40 -9.21
N ARG A 2 5.09 6.24 -10.07
CA ARG A 2 4.54 7.29 -10.96
C ARG A 2 4.17 8.59 -10.24
N LYS A 3 3.38 8.50 -9.15
CA LYS A 3 3.00 9.70 -8.38
C LYS A 3 4.23 10.42 -7.82
N VAL A 4 5.16 9.70 -7.21
CA VAL A 4 6.37 10.30 -6.63
C VAL A 4 7.22 10.99 -7.70
N CYS A 5 7.39 10.36 -8.88
CA CYS A 5 8.12 10.96 -10.00
C CYS A 5 7.40 12.20 -10.57
N GLY A 6 6.06 12.19 -10.63
CA GLY A 6 5.25 13.35 -11.01
C GLY A 6 5.40 14.49 -10.01
N ASP A 7 5.21 14.22 -8.74
CA ASP A 7 5.35 15.24 -7.68
C ASP A 7 6.78 15.83 -7.66
N ALA A 8 7.81 14.99 -7.85
CA ALA A 8 9.20 15.43 -7.94
C ALA A 8 9.46 16.33 -9.16
N LEU A 9 8.81 16.06 -10.29
CA LEU A 9 8.88 16.90 -11.49
C LEU A 9 8.24 18.26 -11.21
N GLU A 10 7.05 18.29 -10.61
CA GLU A 10 6.35 19.53 -10.25
C GLU A 10 7.16 20.38 -9.27
N MET A 11 7.74 19.77 -8.23
CA MET A 11 8.57 20.47 -7.24
C MET A 11 9.79 21.17 -7.84
N ARG A 12 10.29 20.70 -8.99
CA ARG A 12 11.42 21.30 -9.70
C ARG A 12 11.02 22.43 -10.66
N GLY A 13 9.73 22.66 -10.82
CA GLY A 13 9.20 23.67 -11.74
C GLY A 13 9.65 23.40 -13.19
N GLY A 14 9.95 24.45 -13.95
CA GLY A 14 10.35 24.35 -15.36
C GLY A 14 11.56 23.42 -15.61
N ILE A 15 12.53 23.42 -14.70
CA ILE A 15 13.71 22.55 -14.78
C ILE A 15 13.32 21.06 -14.69
N GLY A 16 12.24 20.73 -13.96
CA GLY A 16 11.72 19.37 -13.88
C GLY A 16 11.20 18.83 -15.22
N TYR A 17 10.76 19.72 -16.11
CA TYR A 17 10.14 19.37 -17.40
C TYR A 17 11.13 19.35 -18.59
N ILE A 18 12.26 20.05 -18.48
CA ILE A 18 13.24 20.22 -19.57
C ILE A 18 14.06 18.95 -19.74
N GLU A 19 14.20 18.47 -21.00
CA GLU A 19 14.85 17.19 -21.35
C GLU A 19 16.36 17.14 -21.07
N GLU A 20 17.04 18.28 -20.86
CA GLU A 20 18.44 18.32 -20.45
C GLU A 20 18.67 17.72 -19.06
N PHE A 21 17.60 17.55 -18.27
CA PHE A 21 17.65 16.95 -16.93
C PHE A 21 17.05 15.54 -16.91
N ALA A 22 17.42 14.75 -15.91
CA ALA A 22 16.97 13.36 -15.80
C ALA A 22 15.49 13.20 -15.37
N THR A 23 14.85 14.24 -14.84
CA THR A 23 13.51 14.15 -14.24
C THR A 23 12.41 13.71 -15.21
N PRO A 24 12.30 14.26 -16.44
CA PRO A 24 11.31 13.80 -17.42
C PRO A 24 11.49 12.34 -17.81
N ARG A 25 12.73 11.90 -17.97
CA ARG A 25 13.06 10.51 -18.26
C ARG A 25 12.64 9.59 -17.11
N LEU A 26 12.94 9.93 -15.86
CA LEU A 26 12.53 9.15 -14.70
C LEU A 26 11.01 9.00 -14.60
N LEU A 27 10.25 10.06 -14.96
CA LEU A 27 8.79 9.99 -15.02
C LEU A 27 8.31 9.00 -16.09
N ARG A 28 8.88 9.05 -17.31
CA ARG A 28 8.57 8.09 -18.37
C ARG A 28 8.91 6.66 -17.96
N ASP A 29 10.09 6.44 -17.40
CA ASP A 29 10.52 5.14 -16.93
C ASP A 29 9.61 4.59 -15.81
N ALA A 30 9.10 5.47 -14.93
CA ALA A 30 8.13 5.09 -13.90
C ALA A 30 6.77 4.64 -14.47
N HIS A 31 6.41 5.10 -15.68
CA HIS A 31 5.21 4.64 -16.39
C HIS A 31 5.40 3.29 -17.08
N LEU A 32 6.63 2.93 -17.43
CA LEU A 32 6.92 1.68 -18.16
C LEU A 32 6.39 0.44 -17.45
N GLY A 33 6.56 0.35 -16.12
CA GLY A 33 6.08 -0.79 -15.33
C GLY A 33 4.56 -1.03 -15.32
N SER A 34 3.77 -0.09 -15.85
CA SER A 34 2.32 -0.26 -16.03
C SER A 34 1.91 -0.45 -17.49
N ILE A 35 2.88 -0.68 -18.38
CA ILE A 35 2.67 -0.82 -19.82
C ILE A 35 3.16 -2.18 -20.33
N TRP A 36 4.41 -2.52 -20.06
CA TRP A 36 5.10 -3.60 -20.76
C TRP A 36 4.75 -5.01 -20.29
N GLU A 37 4.32 -5.22 -19.05
CA GLU A 37 3.88 -6.55 -18.56
C GLU A 37 2.36 -6.66 -18.40
N GLY A 38 1.63 -5.80 -19.06
CA GLY A 38 0.19 -5.68 -18.95
C GLY A 38 -0.22 -4.43 -18.17
N THR A 39 -1.38 -3.89 -18.55
CA THR A 39 -1.93 -2.74 -17.84
C THR A 39 -2.31 -3.13 -16.41
N GLY A 40 -2.36 -2.14 -15.51
CA GLY A 40 -2.68 -2.39 -14.09
C GLY A 40 -4.01 -3.13 -13.88
N ASN A 41 -4.98 -3.02 -14.81
CA ASN A 41 -6.23 -3.78 -14.71
C ASN A 41 -6.03 -5.26 -15.08
N ILE A 42 -5.30 -5.55 -16.15
CA ILE A 42 -5.00 -6.92 -16.58
C ILE A 42 -4.20 -7.66 -15.50
N VAL A 43 -3.18 -7.01 -14.93
CA VAL A 43 -2.39 -7.58 -13.82
C VAL A 43 -3.27 -7.83 -12.60
N ALA A 44 -4.20 -6.92 -12.28
CA ALA A 44 -5.11 -7.11 -11.16
C ALA A 44 -6.06 -8.29 -11.36
N ILE A 45 -6.64 -8.43 -12.56
CA ILE A 45 -7.51 -9.55 -12.91
C ILE A 45 -6.72 -10.86 -12.85
N ASP A 46 -5.51 -10.94 -13.43
CA ASP A 46 -4.66 -12.12 -13.37
C ASP A 46 -4.29 -12.49 -11.92
N ALA A 47 -3.92 -11.51 -11.09
CA ALA A 47 -3.62 -11.75 -9.69
C ALA A 47 -4.81 -12.35 -8.92
N LEU A 48 -6.02 -11.86 -9.16
CA LEU A 48 -7.21 -12.39 -8.49
C LEU A 48 -7.64 -13.76 -9.05
N THR A 49 -7.70 -13.91 -10.36
CA THR A 49 -8.18 -15.17 -10.95
C THR A 49 -7.19 -16.30 -10.79
N ARG A 50 -5.90 -16.03 -10.97
CA ARG A 50 -4.85 -17.04 -10.91
C ARG A 50 -4.27 -17.19 -9.51
N ALA A 51 -3.71 -16.12 -8.91
CA ALA A 51 -3.02 -16.27 -7.64
C ALA A 51 -4.01 -16.52 -6.48
N VAL A 52 -5.09 -15.74 -6.38
CA VAL A 52 -6.11 -15.92 -5.34
C VAL A 52 -7.02 -17.09 -5.67
N GLY A 53 -7.71 -17.05 -6.82
CA GLY A 53 -8.77 -18.02 -7.15
C GLY A 53 -8.27 -19.43 -7.40
N ARG A 54 -7.15 -19.62 -8.13
CA ARG A 54 -6.64 -20.96 -8.46
C ARG A 54 -5.61 -21.48 -7.47
N HIS A 55 -4.74 -20.62 -6.93
CA HIS A 55 -3.60 -21.05 -6.12
C HIS A 55 -3.77 -20.76 -4.63
N GLY A 56 -4.82 -20.02 -4.20
CA GLY A 56 -5.05 -19.70 -2.80
C GLY A 56 -3.93 -18.90 -2.14
N ALA A 57 -3.19 -18.11 -2.94
CA ALA A 57 -2.03 -17.34 -2.47
C ALA A 57 -2.40 -16.28 -1.40
N ASP A 58 -3.64 -15.87 -1.36
CA ASP A 58 -4.22 -15.00 -0.35
C ASP A 58 -4.15 -15.59 1.06
N SER A 59 -4.34 -16.91 1.19
CA SER A 59 -4.21 -17.62 2.47
C SER A 59 -2.76 -17.61 2.99
N ALA A 60 -1.80 -17.82 2.10
CA ALA A 60 -0.38 -17.76 2.44
C ALA A 60 0.03 -16.32 2.82
N LEU A 61 -0.47 -15.32 2.07
CA LEU A 61 -0.27 -13.91 2.40
C LEU A 61 -0.83 -13.56 3.76
N ALA A 62 -2.08 -13.95 4.05
CA ALA A 62 -2.70 -13.70 5.36
C ALA A 62 -1.87 -14.32 6.49
N ALA A 63 -1.43 -15.57 6.34
CA ALA A 63 -0.62 -16.26 7.33
C ALA A 63 0.71 -15.53 7.61
N ASP A 64 1.43 -15.09 6.57
CA ASP A 64 2.68 -14.31 6.72
C ASP A 64 2.43 -12.97 7.43
N LEU A 65 1.38 -12.24 7.03
CA LEU A 65 1.05 -10.95 7.64
C LEU A 65 0.67 -11.10 9.13
N HIS A 66 -0.11 -12.13 9.47
CA HIS A 66 -0.45 -12.43 10.86
C HIS A 66 0.79 -12.82 11.68
N ALA A 67 1.70 -13.62 11.12
CA ALA A 67 2.96 -13.98 11.78
C ALA A 67 3.81 -12.75 12.10
N ARG A 68 3.98 -11.81 11.14
CA ARG A 68 4.68 -10.54 11.35
C ARG A 68 4.05 -9.68 12.45
N LEU A 69 2.71 -9.64 12.51
CA LEU A 69 1.99 -8.94 13.59
C LEU A 69 2.17 -9.60 14.94
N ASN A 70 2.31 -10.93 15.00
CA ASN A 70 2.64 -11.65 16.25
C ASN A 70 4.06 -11.32 16.74
N GLU A 71 5.02 -11.23 15.82
CA GLU A 71 6.40 -10.82 16.12
C GLU A 71 6.54 -9.34 16.55
N SER A 72 5.53 -8.51 16.32
CA SER A 72 5.54 -7.08 16.62
C SER A 72 5.07 -6.78 18.06
N ALA A 73 5.52 -7.53 19.06
CA ALA A 73 5.06 -7.40 20.46
C ALA A 73 5.31 -6.01 21.05
N ASN A 74 6.33 -5.30 20.58
CA ASN A 74 6.73 -3.93 20.94
C ASN A 74 5.82 -2.82 20.35
N VAL A 75 4.83 -3.19 19.52
CA VAL A 75 3.84 -2.28 18.95
C VAL A 75 2.52 -2.40 19.71
N PRO A 76 1.77 -1.28 19.94
CA PRO A 76 0.52 -1.31 20.70
C PRO A 76 -0.46 -2.37 20.19
N VAL A 77 -1.03 -3.16 21.10
CA VAL A 77 -1.92 -4.28 20.78
C VAL A 77 -3.15 -3.84 19.98
N ALA A 78 -3.70 -2.67 20.28
CA ALA A 78 -4.86 -2.13 19.57
C ALA A 78 -4.55 -1.90 18.07
N TRP A 79 -3.35 -1.40 17.75
CA TRP A 79 -2.90 -1.19 16.38
C TRP A 79 -2.69 -2.53 15.66
N ARG A 80 -2.05 -3.50 16.30
CA ARG A 80 -1.87 -4.86 15.74
C ARG A 80 -3.19 -5.54 15.45
N ASN A 81 -4.17 -5.45 16.38
CA ASN A 81 -5.50 -6.01 16.20
C ASN A 81 -6.25 -5.34 15.04
N ARG A 82 -6.11 -4.01 14.90
CA ARG A 82 -6.67 -3.27 13.77
C ARG A 82 -6.09 -3.76 12.44
N LEU A 83 -4.78 -3.98 12.36
CA LEU A 83 -4.15 -4.49 11.14
C LEU A 83 -4.56 -5.94 10.84
N ARG A 84 -4.77 -6.79 11.86
CA ARG A 84 -5.33 -8.15 11.66
C ARG A 84 -6.71 -8.08 11.02
N GLU A 85 -7.61 -7.32 11.63
CA GLU A 85 -8.97 -7.12 11.08
C GLU A 85 -8.93 -6.64 9.63
N LEU A 86 -8.09 -5.66 9.31
CA LEU A 86 -7.96 -5.14 7.95
C LEU A 86 -7.34 -6.16 6.98
N THR A 87 -6.41 -7.00 7.44
CA THR A 87 -5.87 -8.11 6.66
C THR A 87 -6.98 -9.08 6.28
N ASP A 88 -7.76 -9.53 7.26
CA ASP A 88 -8.84 -10.48 7.03
C ASP A 88 -9.92 -9.92 6.10
N ARG A 89 -10.26 -8.64 6.26
CA ARG A 89 -11.21 -7.95 5.38
C ARG A 89 -10.69 -7.81 3.95
N ALA A 90 -9.43 -7.46 3.78
CA ALA A 90 -8.83 -7.32 2.44
C ALA A 90 -8.74 -8.67 1.72
N VAL A 91 -8.36 -9.72 2.44
CA VAL A 91 -8.33 -11.10 1.92
C VAL A 91 -9.73 -11.59 1.58
N GLY A 92 -10.71 -11.39 2.48
CA GLY A 92 -12.10 -11.75 2.24
C GLY A 92 -12.68 -11.07 1.00
N PHE A 93 -12.43 -9.76 0.85
CA PHE A 93 -12.85 -9.01 -0.33
C PHE A 93 -12.18 -9.51 -1.61
N ALA A 94 -10.88 -9.80 -1.58
CA ALA A 94 -10.18 -10.35 -2.74
C ALA A 94 -10.74 -11.71 -3.18
N ARG A 95 -11.10 -12.59 -2.23
CA ARG A 95 -11.77 -13.87 -2.51
C ARG A 95 -13.15 -13.68 -3.12
N GLU A 96 -13.93 -12.76 -2.58
CA GLU A 96 -15.27 -12.45 -3.11
C GLU A 96 -15.20 -11.98 -4.56
N VAL A 97 -14.26 -11.06 -4.86
CA VAL A 97 -14.05 -10.58 -6.23
C VAL A 97 -13.54 -11.70 -7.15
N ALA A 98 -12.59 -12.52 -6.67
CA ALA A 98 -12.05 -13.64 -7.45
C ALA A 98 -13.12 -14.72 -7.78
N GLY A 99 -14.13 -14.89 -6.91
CA GLY A 99 -15.21 -15.87 -7.09
C GLY A 99 -16.34 -15.43 -8.03
N ARG A 100 -16.34 -14.18 -8.52
CA ARG A 100 -17.41 -13.61 -9.35
C ARG A 100 -16.87 -13.08 -10.67
N ILE A 101 -17.21 -13.74 -11.77
CA ILE A 101 -16.76 -13.38 -13.13
C ILE A 101 -17.18 -11.93 -13.48
N ASP A 102 -18.32 -11.45 -12.97
CA ASP A 102 -18.85 -10.13 -13.29
C ASP A 102 -18.20 -8.97 -12.48
N ASN A 103 -17.26 -9.27 -11.59
CA ASN A 103 -16.66 -8.29 -10.68
C ASN A 103 -15.26 -7.79 -11.12
N GLU A 104 -14.91 -7.91 -12.40
CA GLU A 104 -13.62 -7.41 -12.91
C GLU A 104 -13.39 -5.92 -12.61
N GLY A 105 -14.47 -5.12 -12.52
CA GLY A 105 -14.40 -3.71 -12.12
C GLY A 105 -13.80 -3.49 -10.73
N ASP A 106 -13.96 -4.45 -9.81
CA ASP A 106 -13.41 -4.38 -8.46
C ASP A 106 -12.01 -5.00 -8.31
N ALA A 107 -11.49 -5.68 -9.34
CA ALA A 107 -10.22 -6.38 -9.28
C ALA A 107 -9.06 -5.45 -8.87
N ARG A 108 -9.00 -4.26 -9.44
CA ARG A 108 -7.96 -3.27 -9.10
C ARG A 108 -8.10 -2.74 -7.68
N ARG A 109 -9.33 -2.56 -7.18
CA ARG A 109 -9.57 -2.15 -5.81
C ARG A 109 -9.13 -3.24 -4.83
N ALA A 110 -9.50 -4.49 -5.08
CA ALA A 110 -9.12 -5.63 -4.24
C ALA A 110 -7.60 -5.82 -4.16
N THR A 111 -6.90 -5.83 -5.29
CA THR A 111 -5.43 -5.95 -5.30
C THR A 111 -4.74 -4.74 -4.66
N SER A 112 -5.28 -3.53 -4.84
CA SER A 112 -4.75 -2.32 -4.16
C SER A 112 -4.92 -2.40 -2.65
N LEU A 113 -6.05 -2.90 -2.15
CA LEU A 113 -6.27 -3.09 -0.71
C LEU A 113 -5.30 -4.13 -0.13
N LEU A 114 -5.11 -5.28 -0.79
CA LEU A 114 -4.10 -6.27 -0.39
C LEU A 114 -2.71 -5.65 -0.31
N TYR A 115 -2.31 -4.88 -1.33
CA TYR A 115 -1.02 -4.20 -1.36
C TYR A 115 -0.85 -3.19 -0.21
N HIS A 116 -1.85 -2.35 0.03
CA HIS A 116 -1.75 -1.31 1.06
C HIS A 116 -1.76 -1.89 2.47
N VAL A 117 -2.58 -2.91 2.73
CA VAL A 117 -2.60 -3.60 4.03
C VAL A 117 -1.28 -4.33 4.27
N ALA A 118 -0.77 -5.08 3.28
CA ALA A 118 0.53 -5.73 3.38
C ALA A 118 1.67 -4.73 3.62
N SER A 119 1.64 -3.57 2.93
CA SER A 119 2.61 -2.49 3.14
C SER A 119 2.53 -1.92 4.56
N ALA A 120 1.33 -1.70 5.10
CA ALA A 120 1.15 -1.20 6.47
C ALA A 120 1.65 -2.20 7.52
N VAL A 121 1.40 -3.50 7.31
CA VAL A 121 1.91 -4.57 8.20
C VAL A 121 3.43 -4.62 8.14
N ALA A 122 4.04 -4.60 6.95
CA ALA A 122 5.50 -4.60 6.80
C ALA A 122 6.15 -3.39 7.47
N LEU A 123 5.60 -2.18 7.23
CA LEU A 123 6.05 -0.95 7.88
C LEU A 123 5.90 -1.00 9.40
N THR A 124 4.84 -1.64 9.91
CA THR A 124 4.63 -1.82 11.36
C THR A 124 5.66 -2.78 11.95
N TRP A 125 5.89 -3.92 11.30
CA TRP A 125 6.84 -4.93 11.73
C TRP A 125 8.27 -4.42 11.76
N GLU A 126 8.73 -3.76 10.69
CA GLU A 126 10.05 -3.12 10.66
C GLU A 126 10.11 -1.91 11.61
N GLY A 127 9.07 -1.09 11.60
CA GLY A 127 8.99 0.15 12.38
C GLY A 127 9.05 -0.10 13.89
N GLY A 128 8.41 -1.16 14.38
CA GLY A 128 8.50 -1.58 15.76
C GLY A 128 9.94 -1.87 16.18
N ARG A 129 10.66 -2.67 15.39
CA ARG A 129 12.07 -3.02 15.64
C ARG A 129 13.01 -1.80 15.59
N ILE A 130 12.80 -0.91 14.62
CA ILE A 130 13.62 0.31 14.48
C ILE A 130 13.33 1.27 15.64
N HIS A 131 12.09 1.40 16.04
CA HIS A 131 11.70 2.24 17.17
C HIS A 131 12.34 1.74 18.48
N GLU A 132 12.30 0.44 18.73
CA GLU A 132 12.93 -0.17 19.90
C GLU A 132 14.45 0.07 19.93
N MET A 133 15.13 -0.07 18.79
CA MET A 133 16.59 0.07 18.70
C MET A 133 17.08 1.52 18.69
N ARG A 134 16.32 2.47 18.14
CA ARG A 134 16.77 3.82 17.81
C ARG A 134 15.82 4.95 18.21
N GLY A 135 14.65 4.64 18.76
CA GLY A 135 13.61 5.62 19.07
C GLY A 135 12.91 6.22 17.83
N ASP A 136 13.17 5.68 16.62
CA ASP A 136 12.65 6.22 15.38
C ASP A 136 11.26 5.63 15.05
N ALA A 137 10.21 6.44 15.19
CA ALA A 137 8.82 6.04 14.95
C ALA A 137 8.33 6.31 13.52
N ARG A 138 9.16 6.84 12.61
CA ARG A 138 8.70 7.29 11.27
C ARG A 138 7.99 6.19 10.49
N ARG A 139 8.47 4.94 10.52
CA ARG A 139 7.83 3.82 9.81
C ARG A 139 6.46 3.47 10.39
N LEU A 140 6.29 3.57 11.71
CA LEU A 140 4.99 3.37 12.36
C LEU A 140 3.99 4.46 11.95
N LEU A 141 4.45 5.71 11.86
CA LEU A 141 3.62 6.81 11.35
C LEU A 141 3.26 6.62 9.88
N LEU A 142 4.21 6.19 9.03
CA LEU A 142 3.93 5.86 7.64
C LEU A 142 2.92 4.71 7.50
N ALA A 143 3.02 3.66 8.33
CA ALA A 143 2.03 2.58 8.36
C ALA A 143 0.62 3.12 8.64
N ARG A 144 0.49 4.03 9.62
CA ARG A 144 -0.77 4.68 9.94
C ARG A 144 -1.29 5.52 8.76
N MET A 145 -0.43 6.33 8.14
CA MET A 145 -0.82 7.13 6.97
C MET A 145 -1.28 6.26 5.79
N VAL A 146 -0.67 5.10 5.56
CA VAL A 146 -1.14 4.16 4.53
C VAL A 146 -2.58 3.73 4.82
N ILE A 147 -2.90 3.38 6.06
CA ILE A 147 -4.26 2.98 6.43
C ILE A 147 -5.24 4.16 6.27
N ASP A 148 -4.91 5.31 6.85
CA ASP A 148 -5.80 6.47 6.91
C ASP A 148 -6.06 7.09 5.51
N HIS A 149 -5.12 7.00 4.58
CA HIS A 149 -5.27 7.62 3.25
C HIS A 149 -5.54 6.64 2.10
N ARG A 150 -5.29 5.33 2.29
CA ARG A 150 -5.37 4.35 1.19
C ARG A 150 -6.34 3.21 1.44
N VAL A 151 -6.58 2.85 2.70
CA VAL A 151 -7.46 1.73 3.06
C VAL A 151 -8.79 2.25 3.60
N LEU A 152 -8.73 3.21 4.51
CA LEU A 152 -9.89 3.83 5.16
C LEU A 152 -9.77 5.35 5.06
N PRO A 153 -9.89 5.92 3.86
CA PRO A 153 -9.85 7.36 3.71
C PRO A 153 -10.98 7.98 4.53
N GLY A 154 -10.63 9.00 5.31
CA GLY A 154 -11.59 9.79 6.07
C GLY A 154 -12.49 10.64 5.16
N ASP A 155 -13.40 11.36 5.79
CA ASP A 155 -14.24 12.33 5.10
C ASP A 155 -13.36 13.41 4.43
N PRO A 156 -13.43 13.58 3.09
CA PRO A 156 -12.62 14.57 2.38
C PRO A 156 -12.93 16.02 2.77
N PHE A 157 -14.05 16.27 3.44
CA PHE A 157 -14.46 17.59 3.92
C PHE A 157 -13.97 17.90 5.35
N GLN A 158 -13.36 16.93 6.02
CA GLN A 158 -12.74 17.16 7.33
C GLN A 158 -11.32 17.67 7.15
N LEU A 159 -10.95 18.66 7.98
CA LEU A 159 -9.58 19.14 8.06
C LEU A 159 -8.67 17.98 8.52
N ALA A 160 -7.55 17.80 7.83
CA ALA A 160 -6.57 16.78 8.19
C ALA A 160 -6.02 17.05 9.62
N GLU A 161 -5.92 16.00 10.43
CA GLU A 161 -5.22 16.06 11.71
C GLU A 161 -3.71 16.26 11.47
N THR A 162 -3.30 17.52 11.33
CA THR A 162 -1.92 17.93 11.03
C THR A 162 -0.89 17.47 12.08
N ALA A 163 -1.34 17.14 13.29
CA ALA A 163 -0.46 16.68 14.37
C ALA A 163 0.30 15.39 14.06
N THR A 164 -0.33 14.44 13.34
CA THR A 164 0.32 13.18 12.93
C THR A 164 1.28 13.40 11.77
N GLN A 165 0.94 14.30 10.84
CA GLN A 165 1.77 14.61 9.68
C GLN A 165 3.03 15.39 10.05
N ARG A 166 2.95 16.32 11.00
CA ARG A 166 4.10 17.12 11.49
C ARG A 166 5.19 16.32 12.21
N LYS A 167 4.89 15.10 12.68
CA LYS A 167 5.88 14.23 13.35
C LYS A 167 6.75 13.43 12.36
N ILE A 168 6.49 13.55 11.06
CA ILE A 168 7.22 12.81 10.01
C ILE A 168 8.33 13.66 9.39
N THR A 169 8.16 14.98 9.42
CA THR A 169 9.18 15.97 9.01
C THR A 169 10.16 16.25 10.12
#